data_f110ab588c05e6bfb4caa468d9c6aede
#
_entry.id   f110ab588c05e6bfb4caa468d9c6aede
#
_cell.length_a   1.000
_cell.length_b   1.000
_cell.length_c   1.000
_cell.angle_alpha   90.00
_cell.angle_beta   90.00
_cell.angle_gamma   90.00
#
_symmetry.space_group_name_H-M   'P 1'
#
loop_
_entity.id
_entity.type
_entity.pdbx_description
1 polymer ?
#
loop_
_entity_poly.entity_id
_entity_poly.type
_entity_poly.pdbx_seq_one_letter_code
_entity_poly.pdbx_strand_id
1 'polypeptide(L)' 'MNQVNARHEIIREWRSLPKQLRQTDEQAAAFAMQIKDKYKFSSDSADHYQTIKDWLLRYLSIRAAWREMLKTKGK' A
#
# COMPACT_ATOMS: atom_id res chain seq x y z
N MET A 1 -7.68 15.58 7.16
CA MET A 1 -8.01 14.15 7.06
C MET A 1 -7.25 13.39 8.13
N ASN A 2 -7.89 12.48 8.83
CA ASN A 2 -7.17 11.70 9.83
C ASN A 2 -6.46 10.52 9.19
N GLN A 3 -5.59 9.87 9.97
CA GLN A 3 -4.75 8.80 9.45
C GLN A 3 -5.54 7.60 8.94
N VAL A 4 -6.62 7.24 9.61
CA VAL A 4 -7.43 6.10 9.22
C VAL A 4 -8.09 6.35 7.86
N ASN A 5 -8.68 7.52 7.69
CA ASN A 5 -9.32 7.88 6.43
C ASN A 5 -8.29 7.97 5.29
N ALA A 6 -7.14 8.56 5.58
CA ALA A 6 -6.07 8.66 4.58
C ALA A 6 -5.62 7.28 4.12
N ARG A 7 -5.46 6.37 5.07
CA ARG A 7 -5.05 5.00 4.76
C ARG A 7 -6.06 4.32 3.85
N HIS A 8 -7.35 4.45 4.17
CA HIS A 8 -8.40 3.85 3.34
C HIS A 8 -8.38 4.38 1.92
N GLU A 9 -8.26 5.70 1.79
CA GLU A 9 -8.25 6.33 0.46
C GLU A 9 -7.02 5.93 -0.34
N ILE A 10 -5.88 5.87 0.30
CA ILE A 10 -4.62 5.50 -0.35
C ILE A 10 -4.67 4.05 -0.82
N ILE A 11 -5.11 3.15 0.03
CA ILE A 11 -5.23 1.75 -0.34
C ILE A 11 -6.25 1.58 -1.46
N ARG A 12 -7.33 2.34 -1.42
CA ARG A 12 -8.34 2.30 -2.46
C ARG A 12 -7.77 2.71 -3.81
N GLU A 13 -6.99 3.79 -3.85
CA GLU A 13 -6.35 4.21 -5.08
C GLU A 13 -5.34 3.18 -5.58
N TRP A 14 -4.57 2.62 -4.65
CA TRP A 14 -3.61 1.58 -4.97
C TRP A 14 -4.30 0.40 -5.64
N ARG A 15 -5.43 -0.03 -5.09
CA ARG A 15 -6.17 -1.17 -5.62
C ARG A 15 -6.83 -0.88 -6.95
N SER A 16 -7.03 0.39 -7.28
CA SER A 16 -7.63 0.76 -8.56
C SER A 16 -6.61 0.75 -9.70
N LEU A 17 -5.33 0.65 -9.39
CA LEU A 17 -4.29 0.56 -10.41
C LEU A 17 -4.36 -0.79 -11.13
N PRO A 18 -3.93 -0.85 -12.40
CA PRO A 18 -3.80 -2.13 -13.08
C PRO A 18 -2.91 -3.07 -12.28
N LYS A 19 -3.24 -4.34 -12.32
CA LYS A 19 -2.53 -5.35 -11.55
C LYS A 19 -1.01 -5.29 -11.78
N GLN A 20 -0.61 -5.02 -13.00
CA GLN A 20 0.79 -4.95 -13.39
C GLN A 20 1.55 -3.83 -12.69
N LEU A 21 0.85 -2.81 -12.23
CA LEU A 21 1.46 -1.64 -11.61
C LEU A 21 1.44 -1.69 -10.08
N ARG A 22 1.00 -2.78 -9.50
CA ARG A 22 0.90 -2.91 -8.05
C ARG A 22 1.37 -4.26 -7.53
N GLN A 23 2.47 -4.76 -8.09
CA GLN A 23 2.97 -6.08 -7.73
C GLN A 23 4.29 -6.07 -6.99
N THR A 24 5.07 -5.00 -7.09
CA THR A 24 6.42 -4.99 -6.53
C THR A 24 6.60 -3.87 -5.51
N ASP A 25 7.63 -4.05 -4.68
CA ASP A 25 8.00 -3.05 -3.68
C ASP A 25 8.38 -1.73 -4.34
N GLU A 26 9.06 -1.81 -5.48
CA GLU A 26 9.46 -0.62 -6.22
C GLU A 26 8.24 0.16 -6.70
N GLN A 27 7.22 -0.55 -7.15
CA GLN A 27 5.99 0.09 -7.58
C GLN A 27 5.27 0.73 -6.40
N ALA A 28 5.30 0.09 -5.24
CA ALA A 28 4.72 0.66 -4.05
C ALA A 28 5.45 1.95 -3.65
N ALA A 29 6.77 1.94 -3.73
CA ALA A 29 7.57 3.12 -3.42
C ALA A 29 7.27 4.26 -4.38
N ALA A 30 7.17 3.96 -5.66
CA ALA A 30 6.86 4.97 -6.67
C ALA A 30 5.48 5.58 -6.43
N PHE A 31 4.50 4.74 -6.12
CA PHE A 31 3.16 5.21 -5.83
C PHE A 31 3.14 6.10 -4.59
N ALA A 32 3.83 5.68 -3.53
CA ALA A 32 3.91 6.46 -2.31
C ALA A 32 4.55 7.83 -2.57
N MET A 33 5.55 7.87 -3.41
CA MET A 33 6.20 9.13 -3.76
C MET A 33 5.25 10.07 -4.49
N GLN A 34 4.39 9.53 -5.36
CA GLN A 34 3.46 10.32 -6.12
C GLN A 34 2.34 10.90 -5.26
N ILE A 35 1.85 10.15 -4.28
CA ILE A 35 0.67 10.57 -3.54
C ILE A 35 0.97 11.14 -2.16
N LYS A 36 2.22 11.14 -1.72
CA LYS A 36 2.56 11.65 -0.40
C LYS A 36 2.15 13.10 -0.19
N ASP A 37 2.13 13.87 -1.26
CA ASP A 37 1.74 15.28 -1.18
C ASP A 37 0.24 15.47 -1.43
N LYS A 38 -0.42 14.47 -1.97
CA LYS A 38 -1.85 14.53 -2.24
C LYS A 38 -2.67 14.35 -0.97
N TYR A 39 -2.22 13.50 -0.08
CA TYR A 39 -2.90 13.21 1.17
C TYR A 39 -2.11 13.78 2.34
N LYS A 40 -2.70 14.74 3.03
CA LYS A 40 -2.12 15.32 4.23
C LYS A 40 -2.90 14.82 5.43
N PHE A 41 -2.23 14.10 6.30
CA PHE A 41 -2.86 13.52 7.47
C PHE A 41 -1.94 13.64 8.67
N SER A 42 -2.54 13.58 9.85
CA SER A 42 -1.79 13.61 11.09
C SER A 42 -1.00 12.33 11.23
N SER A 43 0.28 12.45 11.49
CA SER A 43 1.16 11.32 11.67
C SER A 43 2.22 11.68 12.70
N ASP A 44 2.56 10.74 13.54
CA ASP A 44 3.65 10.94 14.52
C ASP A 44 4.98 11.01 13.81
N SER A 45 5.05 10.44 12.62
CA SER A 45 6.22 10.54 11.76
C SER A 45 6.05 11.73 10.82
N ALA A 46 7.12 12.48 10.62
CA ALA A 46 7.10 13.59 9.69
C ALA A 46 7.14 13.11 8.23
N ASP A 47 7.43 11.85 8.02
CA ASP A 47 7.64 11.30 6.68
C ASP A 47 6.42 10.53 6.21
N HIS A 48 5.55 11.22 5.49
CA HIS A 48 4.35 10.62 4.93
C HIS A 48 4.69 9.52 3.90
N TYR A 49 5.76 9.73 3.15
CA TYR A 49 6.20 8.75 2.16
C TYR A 49 6.47 7.40 2.81
N GLN A 50 7.22 7.40 3.90
CA GLN A 50 7.57 6.18 4.60
C GLN A 50 6.33 5.49 5.16
N THR A 51 5.43 6.28 5.73
CA THR A 51 4.19 5.76 6.30
C THR A 51 3.33 5.09 5.21
N ILE A 52 3.15 5.77 4.09
CA ILE A 52 2.37 5.24 2.97
C ILE A 52 3.01 3.99 2.41
N LYS A 53 4.32 4.04 2.22
CA LYS A 53 5.07 2.89 1.71
C LYS A 53 4.88 1.68 2.62
N ASP A 54 4.96 1.87 3.93
CA ASP A 54 4.77 0.78 4.88
C ASP A 54 3.38 0.15 4.74
N TRP A 55 2.35 0.97 4.59
CA TRP A 55 1.00 0.45 4.39
C TRP A 55 0.90 -0.40 3.14
N LEU A 56 1.49 0.07 2.05
CA LEU A 56 1.43 -0.64 0.78
C LEU A 56 2.23 -1.93 0.82
N LEU A 57 3.39 -1.92 1.45
CA LEU A 57 4.21 -3.12 1.59
C LEU A 57 3.51 -4.18 2.44
N ARG A 58 2.84 -3.76 3.50
CA ARG A 58 2.05 -4.69 4.31
C ARG A 58 0.92 -5.31 3.52
N TYR A 59 0.28 -4.50 2.69
CA TYR A 59 -0.80 -4.99 1.83
C TYR A 59 -0.29 -6.03 0.85
N LEU A 60 0.86 -5.77 0.22
CA LEU A 60 1.47 -6.72 -0.71
C LEU A 60 1.88 -8.01 0.01
N SER A 61 2.42 -7.88 1.20
CA SER A 61 2.84 -9.03 1.99
C SER A 61 1.66 -9.93 2.36
N ILE A 62 0.55 -9.32 2.76
CA ILE A 62 -0.65 -10.07 3.09
C ILE A 62 -1.16 -10.82 1.87
N ARG A 63 -1.17 -10.17 0.72
CA ARG A 63 -1.63 -10.83 -0.50
C ARG A 63 -0.72 -11.98 -0.92
N ALA A 64 0.58 -11.80 -0.74
CA ALA A 64 1.54 -12.87 -1.04
C ALA A 64 1.34 -14.06 -0.12
N ALA A 65 1.10 -13.80 1.16
CA ALA A 65 0.84 -14.86 2.13
C ALA A 65 -0.42 -15.64 1.78
N TRP A 66 -1.47 -14.95 1.39
CA TRP A 66 -2.72 -15.58 0.97
C TRP A 66 -2.50 -16.47 -0.25
N ARG A 67 -1.73 -15.98 -1.20
CA ARG A 67 -1.46 -16.73 -2.43
C ARG A 67 -0.69 -18.01 -2.12
N GLU A 68 0.31 -17.92 -1.25
CA GLU A 68 1.06 -19.09 -0.84
C GLU A 68 0.19 -20.12 -0.12
N MET A 69 -0.69 -19.61 0.73
CA MET A 69 -1.62 -20.46 1.46
C MET A 69 -2.52 -21.25 0.52
N LEU A 70 -3.04 -20.57 -0.49
CA LEU A 70 -3.93 -21.21 -1.47
C LEU A 70 -3.20 -22.26 -2.29
N LYS A 71 -1.95 -21.98 -2.65
CA LYS A 71 -1.14 -22.95 -3.39
C LYS A 71 -0.91 -24.22 -2.57
N THR A 72 -0.56 -24.04 -1.32
CA THR A 72 -0.29 -25.17 -0.42
C THR A 72 -1.54 -26.01 -0.20
N LYS A 73 -2.66 -25.35 -0.06
CA LYS A 73 -3.93 -26.01 0.19
C LYS A 73 -4.42 -26.80 -1.00
N GLY A 74 -4.00 -26.41 -2.19
CA GLY A 74 -4.42 -27.06 -3.42
C GLY A 74 -3.84 -28.44 -3.62
N LYS A 75 -2.97 -28.85 -2.74
CA LYS A 75 -2.43 -30.18 -2.78
C LYS A 75 -3.27 -31.10 -1.88
#